data_8f2a9a9a49cf3aa82d6ee8601fe76bf5
#
_entry.id   8f2a9a9a49cf3aa82d6ee8601fe76bf5
#
_cell.length_a   1.000
_cell.length_b   1.000
_cell.length_c   1.000
_cell.angle_alpha   90.00
_cell.angle_beta   90.00
_cell.angle_gamma   90.00
#
_symmetry.space_group_name_H-M   'P 1'
#
loop_
_entity.id
_entity.type
_entity.pdbx_description
1 polymer ?
#
loop_
_entity_poly.entity_id
_entity_poly.type
_entity_poly.pdbx_seq_one_letter_code
_entity_poly.pdbx_strand_id
1 'polypeptide(L)'
;MVARLIDEDPERAYGYSKVALRLASRVAAVREAGGFAAYANQKYAEALAEFRAARRMTGGVELWPVMADCERGLGRPEKALDMAGAPE
;
A
#
# COMPACT_ATOMS: atom_id res chain seq x y z
N MET A 1 -15.06 17.42 10.51
CA MET A 1 -16.36 16.79 10.28
C MET A 1 -16.52 15.49 11.08
N VAL A 2 -15.62 14.53 10.92
CA VAL A 2 -15.71 13.26 11.66
C VAL A 2 -15.62 13.48 13.17
N ALA A 3 -14.70 14.33 13.61
CA ALA A 3 -14.56 14.63 15.04
C ALA A 3 -15.85 15.23 15.62
N ARG A 4 -16.52 16.06 14.85
CA ARG A 4 -17.77 16.65 15.28
C ARG A 4 -18.89 15.61 15.38
N LEU A 5 -18.90 14.65 14.43
CA LEU A 5 -19.88 13.56 14.49
C LEU A 5 -19.63 12.65 15.69
N ILE A 6 -18.36 12.46 16.05
CA ILE A 6 -18.03 11.66 17.24
C ILE A 6 -18.65 12.28 18.49
N ASP A 7 -18.62 13.61 18.60
CA ASP A 7 -19.19 14.31 19.75
C ASP A 7 -20.70 14.26 19.77
N GLU A 8 -21.34 14.34 18.59
CA GLU A 8 -22.79 14.43 18.47
C GLU A 8 -23.47 13.06 18.33
N ASP A 9 -22.80 12.12 17.62
CA ASP A 9 -23.39 10.82 17.32
C ASP A 9 -22.28 9.78 17.13
N PRO A 10 -21.82 9.16 18.22
CA PRO A 10 -20.74 8.18 18.16
C PRO A 10 -21.02 7.00 17.26
N GLU A 11 -22.24 6.49 17.25
CA GLU A 11 -22.59 5.34 16.41
C GLU A 11 -22.47 5.68 14.92
N ARG A 12 -22.93 6.87 14.56
CA ARG A 12 -22.85 7.32 13.18
C ARG A 12 -21.41 7.55 12.74
N ALA A 13 -20.60 8.13 13.61
CA ALA A 13 -19.19 8.33 13.35
C ALA A 13 -18.47 7.01 13.15
N TYR A 14 -18.81 5.99 13.96
CA TYR A 14 -18.24 4.66 13.83
C TYR A 14 -18.59 4.03 12.47
N GLY A 15 -19.84 4.17 12.05
CA GLY A 15 -20.29 3.68 10.74
C GLY A 15 -19.51 4.32 9.59
N TYR A 16 -19.30 5.62 9.64
CA TYR A 16 -18.50 6.32 8.63
C TYR A 16 -17.06 5.83 8.63
N SER A 17 -16.49 5.61 9.80
CA SER A 17 -15.12 5.10 9.91
C SER A 17 -14.98 3.73 9.25
N LYS A 18 -15.94 2.84 9.45
CA LYS A 18 -15.92 1.51 8.84
C LYS A 18 -16.02 1.59 7.33
N VAL A 19 -16.86 2.47 6.79
CA VAL A 19 -16.97 2.69 5.36
C VAL A 19 -15.67 3.22 4.78
N ALA A 20 -15.05 4.18 5.45
CA ALA A 20 -13.77 4.75 5.01
C ALA A 20 -12.68 3.69 4.97
N LEU A 21 -12.62 2.81 5.97
CA LEU A 21 -11.65 1.73 6.01
C LEU A 21 -11.85 0.74 4.86
N ARG A 22 -13.09 0.40 4.54
CA ARG A 22 -13.38 -0.49 3.41
C ARG A 22 -12.96 0.14 2.09
N LEU A 23 -13.23 1.43 1.91
CA LEU A 23 -12.82 2.15 0.70
C LEU A 23 -11.30 2.18 0.58
N ALA A 24 -10.60 2.46 1.66
CA ALA A 24 -9.15 2.48 1.66
C ALA A 24 -8.59 1.10 1.29
N SER A 25 -9.16 0.03 1.84
CA SER A 25 -8.74 -1.33 1.52
C SER A 25 -8.97 -1.67 0.05
N ARG A 26 -10.10 -1.26 -0.52
CA ARG A 26 -10.39 -1.48 -1.93
C ARG A 26 -9.41 -0.73 -2.84
N VAL A 27 -9.15 0.52 -2.51
CA VAL A 27 -8.21 1.34 -3.30
C VAL A 27 -6.81 0.74 -3.24
N ALA A 28 -6.40 0.31 -2.05
CA ALA A 28 -5.11 -0.35 -1.90
C ALA A 28 -5.03 -1.64 -2.71
N ALA A 29 -6.11 -2.44 -2.72
CA ALA A 29 -6.14 -3.68 -3.49
C ALA A 29 -6.02 -3.41 -4.99
N VAL A 30 -6.65 -2.35 -5.49
CA VAL A 30 -6.53 -1.95 -6.89
C VAL A 30 -5.08 -1.57 -7.21
N ARG A 31 -4.44 -0.82 -6.33
CA ARG A 31 -3.04 -0.44 -6.50
C ARG A 31 -2.13 -1.66 -6.52
N GLU A 32 -2.36 -2.61 -5.61
CA GLU A 32 -1.59 -3.85 -5.58
C GLU A 32 -1.76 -4.65 -6.87
N ALA A 33 -2.99 -4.78 -7.34
CA ALA A 33 -3.25 -5.49 -8.59
C ALA A 33 -2.53 -4.82 -9.76
N GLY A 34 -2.55 -3.50 -9.82
CA GLY A 34 -1.82 -2.74 -10.83
C GLY A 34 -0.31 -2.97 -10.72
N GLY A 35 0.19 -3.02 -9.49
CA GLY A 35 1.59 -3.30 -9.23
C GLY A 35 2.01 -4.68 -9.71
N PHE A 36 1.22 -5.69 -9.42
CA PHE A 36 1.52 -7.06 -9.86
C PHE A 36 1.42 -7.20 -11.37
N ALA A 37 0.47 -6.52 -12.00
CA ALA A 37 0.36 -6.53 -13.47
C ALA A 37 1.60 -5.88 -14.10
N ALA A 38 2.04 -4.76 -13.56
CA ALA A 38 3.26 -4.10 -14.06
C ALA A 38 4.48 -4.98 -13.83
N TYR A 39 4.56 -5.61 -12.66
CA TYR A 39 5.65 -6.52 -12.31
C TYR A 39 5.72 -7.68 -13.29
N ALA A 40 4.57 -8.29 -13.61
CA ALA A 40 4.52 -9.40 -14.56
C ALA A 40 4.98 -9.00 -15.96
N ASN A 41 4.86 -7.72 -16.31
CA ASN A 41 5.32 -7.17 -17.57
C ASN A 41 6.70 -6.54 -17.47
N GLN A 42 7.41 -6.81 -16.39
CA GLN A 42 8.75 -6.30 -16.12
C GLN A 42 8.85 -4.77 -16.09
N LYS A 43 7.73 -4.12 -15.80
CA LYS A 43 7.69 -2.66 -15.63
C LYS A 43 7.92 -2.34 -14.16
N TYR A 44 9.16 -2.52 -13.74
CA TYR A 44 9.51 -2.49 -12.32
C TYR A 44 9.31 -1.11 -11.68
N ALA A 45 9.59 -0.04 -12.40
CA ALA A 45 9.38 1.30 -11.86
C ALA A 45 7.90 1.58 -11.60
N GLU A 46 7.04 1.19 -12.53
CA GLU A 46 5.59 1.34 -12.36
C GLU A 46 5.09 0.45 -11.23
N ALA A 47 5.54 -0.80 -11.20
CA ALA A 47 5.16 -1.73 -10.14
C ALA A 47 5.53 -1.18 -8.78
N LEU A 48 6.75 -0.66 -8.65
CA LEU A 48 7.24 -0.12 -7.39
C LEU A 48 6.39 1.08 -6.94
N ALA A 49 6.02 1.96 -7.87
CA ALA A 49 5.18 3.11 -7.55
C ALA A 49 3.81 2.67 -7.01
N GLU A 50 3.21 1.66 -7.65
CA GLU A 50 1.91 1.14 -7.20
C GLU A 50 2.01 0.45 -5.85
N PHE A 51 3.05 -0.33 -5.63
CA PHE A 51 3.25 -1.01 -4.35
C PHE A 51 3.50 -0.01 -3.23
N ARG A 52 4.27 1.04 -3.48
CA ARG A 52 4.50 2.10 -2.49
C ARG A 52 3.20 2.81 -2.13
N ALA A 53 2.36 3.09 -3.13
CA ALA A 53 1.08 3.72 -2.87
C ALA A 53 0.19 2.82 -2.02
N ALA A 54 0.11 1.54 -2.35
CA ALA A 54 -0.69 0.57 -1.59
C ALA A 54 -0.18 0.47 -0.15
N ARG A 55 1.13 0.39 0.02
CA ARG A 55 1.74 0.27 1.35
C ARG A 55 1.46 1.50 2.21
N ARG A 56 1.48 2.68 1.63
CA ARG A 56 1.14 3.90 2.37
C ARG A 56 -0.28 3.87 2.88
N MET A 57 -1.19 3.25 2.13
CA MET A 57 -2.60 3.17 2.52
C MET A 57 -2.84 2.15 3.63
N THR A 58 -2.12 1.03 3.60
CA THR A 58 -2.35 -0.07 4.55
C THR A 58 -1.33 -0.14 5.67
N GLY A 59 -0.17 0.46 5.48
CA GLY A 59 0.93 0.37 6.44
C GLY A 59 1.54 -1.02 6.55
N GLY A 60 1.14 -1.96 5.68
CA GLY A 60 1.63 -3.33 5.73
C GLY A 60 3.03 -3.48 5.17
N VAL A 61 3.66 -4.61 5.48
CA VAL A 61 5.01 -4.92 5.02
C VAL A 61 5.05 -6.13 4.08
N GLU A 62 3.90 -6.71 3.77
CA GLU A 62 3.79 -7.90 2.94
C GLU A 62 4.30 -7.69 1.52
N LEU A 63 4.32 -6.45 1.07
CA LEU A 63 4.77 -6.12 -0.27
C LEU A 63 6.28 -5.93 -0.37
N TRP A 64 6.99 -5.95 0.75
CA TRP A 64 8.44 -5.70 0.76
C TRP A 64 9.23 -6.67 -0.10
N PRO A 65 8.95 -7.99 -0.07
CA PRO A 65 9.70 -8.90 -0.93
C PRO A 65 9.57 -8.60 -2.42
N VAL A 66 8.34 -8.31 -2.89
CA VAL A 66 8.15 -7.99 -4.31
C VAL A 66 8.72 -6.61 -4.65
N MET A 67 8.65 -5.66 -3.72
CA MET A 67 9.26 -4.34 -3.91
C MET A 67 10.78 -4.46 -4.01
N ALA A 68 11.38 -5.30 -3.15
CA ALA A 68 12.81 -5.56 -3.21
C ALA A 68 13.19 -6.18 -4.56
N ASP A 69 12.36 -7.08 -5.06
CA ASP A 69 12.59 -7.69 -6.37
C ASP A 69 12.52 -6.67 -7.50
N CYS A 70 11.60 -5.70 -7.39
CA CYS A 70 11.53 -4.59 -8.34
C CYS A 70 12.83 -3.76 -8.33
N GLU A 71 13.38 -3.51 -7.16
CA GLU A 71 14.64 -2.77 -7.06
C GLU A 71 15.78 -3.54 -7.71
N ARG A 72 15.81 -4.85 -7.52
CA ARG A 72 16.80 -5.69 -8.21
C ARG A 72 16.63 -5.64 -9.72
N GLY A 73 15.37 -5.69 -10.17
CA GLY A 73 15.05 -5.59 -11.60
C GLY A 73 15.46 -4.27 -12.20
N LEU A 74 15.46 -3.20 -11.40
CA LEU A 74 15.92 -1.88 -11.83
C LEU A 74 17.45 -1.70 -11.70
N GLY A 75 18.14 -2.74 -11.28
CA GLY A 75 19.59 -2.67 -11.11
C GLY A 75 20.01 -1.95 -9.82
N ARG A 76 19.19 -2.03 -8.79
CA ARG A 76 19.46 -1.40 -7.49
C ARG A 76 19.46 -2.42 -6.37
N PRO A 77 20.40 -3.40 -6.41
CA PRO A 77 20.43 -4.48 -5.42
C PRO A 77 20.69 -3.99 -4.00
N GLU A 78 21.40 -2.91 -3.83
CA GLU A 78 21.65 -2.34 -2.50
C GLU A 78 20.36 -1.90 -1.85
N LYS A 79 19.47 -1.27 -2.59
CA LYS A 79 18.18 -0.87 -2.09
C LYS A 79 17.32 -2.07 -1.74
N ALA A 80 17.42 -3.14 -2.53
CA ALA A 80 16.72 -4.39 -2.24
C ALA A 80 17.19 -4.99 -0.92
N LEU A 81 18.48 -4.96 -0.65
CA LEU A 81 19.03 -5.44 0.61
C LEU A 81 18.56 -4.60 1.79
N ASP A 82 18.54 -3.29 1.65
CA ASP A 82 18.04 -2.41 2.69
C ASP A 82 16.59 -2.70 3.03
N MET A 83 15.77 -2.90 2.02
CA MET A 83 14.35 -3.21 2.21
C MET A 83 14.16 -4.55 2.90
N ALA A 84 14.92 -5.56 2.50
CA ALA A 84 14.84 -6.89 3.09
C ALA A 84 15.29 -6.90 4.55
N GLY A 85 16.24 -6.05 4.91
CA GLY A 85 16.74 -5.96 6.27
C GLY A 85 15.95 -5.04 7.17
N ALA A 86 15.02 -4.25 6.64
CA ALA A 86 14.24 -3.31 7.42
C ALA A 86 12.96 -3.96 7.94
N PRO A 87 12.69 -3.88 9.24
CA PRO A 87 11.47 -4.48 9.79
C PRO A 87 10.23 -3.70 9.42
N GLU A 88 10.36 -2.47 9.09
CA GLU A 88 9.21 -1.62 8.83
C GLU A 88 9.58 -0.52 7.87
#